data_f6e94b742825b1b0e62ddc49238a9928
#
_entry.id   f6e94b742825b1b0e62ddc49238a9928
#
_cell.length_a   1.000
_cell.length_b   1.000
_cell.length_c   1.000
_cell.angle_alpha   90.00
_cell.angle_beta   90.00
_cell.angle_gamma   90.00
#
_symmetry.space_group_name_H-M   'P 1'
#
loop_
_entity.id
_entity.type
_entity.pdbx_description
1 polymer ?
#
loop_
_entity_poly.entity_id
_entity_poly.type
_entity_poly.pdbx_seq_one_letter_code
_entity_poly.pdbx_strand_id
1 'polypeptide(L)'
;MNEYRMGTKCVQAGYKPGNGEPRQIPIIQSTTFKYDTSEDMGKLFDLEASGYFYSRLQNPTNDHVAAKIAAMEGGTAAMLTSSGQAANFLALFNICECGDHIVASSSIYGGTFNLISVTMAKMGITATFVSPDATEEELNAAFRPNTKAMFGETIANPALTVLDIELFAKVAHAHGVPLIVDNTFPTPVNCRPFEWGADIVTHSTTKYMDGHGAALGGAIVDHGVFDWMAHADKYPGLCTPDESYHGITYAEKYGKEGAFITKCTAQLMRDFGSMQSPNNAFILNLGLESLHVRMPKHVENGQAVAEFLEKHPKVAYVNYSGLPSNKYYERAQKYLPNGGCGVVSFGLKGGRKAASTFMQNLRLGAIETHVADARTCCLNPATSTHRQMTDEQLVEAGVPAELIRISLGLEDKEDLIADISNALDAIQ
;
A
#
# COMPACT_ATOMS: atom_id res chain seq x y z
N MET A 1 0.90 -4.13 -23.12
CA MET A 1 0.06 -4.49 -21.94
C MET A 1 -0.94 -3.43 -21.51
N ASN A 2 -0.70 -2.15 -21.81
CA ASN A 2 -1.62 -1.06 -21.40
C ASN A 2 -3.03 -1.17 -22.02
N GLU A 3 -3.18 -1.80 -23.17
CA GLU A 3 -4.45 -1.99 -23.90
C GLU A 3 -5.36 -3.07 -23.28
N TYR A 4 -4.83 -3.94 -22.38
CA TYR A 4 -5.60 -5.02 -21.80
C TYR A 4 -6.33 -4.60 -20.54
N ARG A 5 -7.49 -5.24 -20.30
CA ARG A 5 -8.28 -5.06 -19.08
C ARG A 5 -7.60 -5.72 -17.87
N MET A 6 -8.01 -5.32 -16.66
CA MET A 6 -7.42 -5.73 -15.38
C MET A 6 -7.23 -7.24 -15.24
N GLY A 7 -8.27 -8.05 -15.50
CA GLY A 7 -8.17 -9.51 -15.39
C GLY A 7 -7.09 -10.11 -16.29
N THR A 8 -6.94 -9.60 -17.52
CA THR A 8 -5.86 -10.03 -18.43
C THR A 8 -4.49 -9.60 -17.91
N LYS A 9 -4.37 -8.40 -17.36
CA LYS A 9 -3.12 -7.93 -16.74
C LYS A 9 -2.72 -8.79 -15.55
N CYS A 10 -3.65 -9.13 -14.66
CA CYS A 10 -3.42 -10.02 -13.52
C CYS A 10 -2.78 -11.35 -13.96
N VAL A 11 -3.27 -11.92 -15.04
CA VAL A 11 -2.83 -13.26 -15.50
C VAL A 11 -1.61 -13.20 -16.42
N GLN A 12 -1.51 -12.21 -17.32
CA GLN A 12 -0.55 -12.23 -18.43
C GLN A 12 0.58 -11.22 -18.33
N ALA A 13 0.50 -10.20 -17.48
CA ALA A 13 1.53 -9.17 -17.42
C ALA A 13 2.79 -9.65 -16.69
N GLY A 14 3.91 -8.99 -16.97
CA GLY A 14 5.19 -9.15 -16.28
C GLY A 14 6.10 -10.22 -16.86
N TYR A 15 5.63 -11.41 -17.16
CA TYR A 15 6.41 -12.50 -17.72
C TYR A 15 5.91 -12.93 -19.10
N LYS A 16 6.80 -13.02 -20.06
CA LYS A 16 6.51 -13.54 -21.40
C LYS A 16 7.53 -14.62 -21.74
N PRO A 17 7.14 -15.90 -21.64
CA PRO A 17 8.04 -16.99 -21.96
C PRO A 17 8.38 -17.03 -23.46
N GLY A 18 9.62 -17.35 -23.78
CA GLY A 18 10.07 -17.67 -25.13
C GLY A 18 9.70 -19.09 -25.54
N ASN A 19 10.16 -19.49 -26.73
CA ASN A 19 9.92 -20.83 -27.25
C ASN A 19 10.65 -21.89 -26.43
N GLY A 20 9.90 -22.82 -25.82
CA GLY A 20 10.45 -23.88 -24.96
C GLY A 20 10.77 -23.44 -23.52
N GLU A 21 10.48 -22.20 -23.15
CA GLU A 21 10.64 -21.73 -21.78
C GLU A 21 9.45 -22.11 -20.88
N PRO A 22 9.66 -22.13 -19.55
CA PRO A 22 8.58 -22.44 -18.61
C PRO A 22 7.39 -21.48 -18.76
N ARG A 23 6.18 -22.03 -18.71
CA ARG A 23 4.94 -21.22 -18.74
C ARG A 23 4.81 -20.33 -17.51
N GLN A 24 5.16 -20.85 -16.34
CA GLN A 24 5.16 -20.11 -15.08
C GLN A 24 6.51 -19.43 -14.88
N ILE A 25 6.52 -18.29 -14.17
CA ILE A 25 7.76 -17.58 -13.88
C ILE A 25 8.75 -18.50 -13.15
N PRO A 26 10.02 -18.55 -13.54
CA PRO A 26 11.04 -19.31 -12.84
C PRO A 26 11.37 -18.68 -11.48
N ILE A 27 11.66 -19.50 -10.48
CA ILE A 27 12.24 -19.05 -9.21
C ILE A 27 13.75 -19.04 -9.35
N ILE A 28 14.35 -17.87 -9.48
CA ILE A 28 15.80 -17.72 -9.60
C ILE A 28 16.40 -17.57 -8.20
N GLN A 29 16.71 -18.70 -7.58
CA GLN A 29 17.27 -18.79 -6.24
C GLN A 29 18.80 -18.68 -6.30
N SER A 30 19.32 -17.52 -6.69
CA SER A 30 20.75 -17.23 -6.78
C SER A 30 21.08 -15.91 -6.12
N THR A 31 22.21 -15.84 -5.42
CA THR A 31 22.71 -14.58 -4.84
C THR A 31 23.43 -13.74 -5.88
N THR A 32 24.15 -14.39 -6.81
CA THR A 32 25.02 -13.76 -7.81
C THR A 32 24.82 -14.37 -9.19
N PHE A 33 25.31 -13.68 -10.20
CA PHE A 33 25.22 -14.10 -11.60
C PHE A 33 26.59 -14.10 -12.23
N LYS A 34 26.87 -15.06 -13.15
CA LYS A 34 28.18 -15.25 -13.80
C LYS A 34 28.25 -14.40 -15.06
N TYR A 35 29.40 -13.75 -15.26
CA TYR A 35 29.79 -13.06 -16.49
C TYR A 35 31.04 -13.68 -17.07
N ASP A 36 31.25 -13.52 -18.38
CA ASP A 36 32.44 -14.05 -19.06
C ASP A 36 33.63 -13.09 -18.94
N THR A 37 33.38 -11.78 -18.83
CA THR A 37 34.43 -10.76 -18.66
C THR A 37 34.13 -9.83 -17.49
N SER A 38 35.18 -9.23 -16.89
CA SER A 38 35.04 -8.20 -15.86
C SER A 38 34.45 -6.92 -16.44
N GLU A 39 34.74 -6.62 -17.71
CA GLU A 39 34.23 -5.45 -18.42
C GLU A 39 32.72 -5.51 -18.58
N ASP A 40 32.15 -6.67 -18.94
CA ASP A 40 30.69 -6.83 -19.07
C ASP A 40 29.99 -6.68 -17.73
N MET A 41 30.57 -7.21 -16.65
CA MET A 41 30.05 -7.02 -15.32
C MET A 41 30.22 -5.56 -14.87
N GLY A 42 31.35 -4.90 -15.16
CA GLY A 42 31.62 -3.50 -14.82
C GLY A 42 30.56 -2.54 -15.35
N LYS A 43 30.11 -2.72 -16.60
CA LYS A 43 29.04 -1.90 -17.21
C LYS A 43 27.72 -1.90 -16.42
N LEU A 44 27.44 -2.97 -15.66
CA LEU A 44 26.25 -3.02 -14.80
C LEU A 44 26.43 -2.13 -13.56
N PHE A 45 27.63 -2.13 -12.97
CA PHE A 45 27.97 -1.25 -11.85
C PHE A 45 27.99 0.23 -12.25
N ASP A 46 28.35 0.51 -13.49
CA ASP A 46 28.34 1.87 -14.06
C ASP A 46 26.97 2.28 -14.60
N LEU A 47 25.96 1.41 -14.45
CA LEU A 47 24.61 1.62 -14.99
C LEU A 47 24.59 1.87 -16.52
N GLU A 48 25.57 1.34 -17.24
CA GLU A 48 25.68 1.44 -18.71
C GLU A 48 24.99 0.27 -19.43
N ALA A 49 24.77 -0.84 -18.72
CA ALA A 49 24.07 -2.01 -19.23
C ALA A 49 22.98 -2.46 -18.29
N SER A 50 21.96 -3.13 -18.82
CA SER A 50 20.92 -3.81 -18.03
C SER A 50 21.30 -5.26 -17.77
N GLY A 51 21.02 -5.78 -16.59
CA GLY A 51 21.30 -7.17 -16.23
C GLY A 51 21.29 -7.40 -14.73
N TYR A 52 21.61 -8.61 -14.33
CA TYR A 52 21.59 -9.03 -12.92
C TYR A 52 23.00 -9.41 -12.50
N PHE A 53 23.47 -8.90 -11.38
CA PHE A 53 24.75 -9.29 -10.81
C PHE A 53 24.64 -9.72 -9.33
N TYR A 54 23.65 -9.20 -8.61
CA TYR A 54 23.44 -9.52 -7.21
C TYR A 54 21.95 -9.38 -6.84
N SER A 55 21.35 -10.44 -6.28
CA SER A 55 19.89 -10.49 -6.01
C SER A 55 19.41 -9.50 -4.97
N ARG A 56 20.28 -8.92 -4.13
CA ARG A 56 19.89 -7.85 -3.20
C ARG A 56 19.38 -6.61 -3.94
N LEU A 57 19.95 -6.28 -5.11
CA LEU A 57 19.50 -5.16 -5.92
C LEU A 57 18.34 -5.57 -6.82
N GLN A 58 18.54 -6.60 -7.62
CA GLN A 58 17.57 -7.08 -8.61
C GLN A 58 17.65 -8.58 -8.78
N ASN A 59 16.49 -9.19 -9.06
CA ASN A 59 16.37 -10.61 -9.36
C ASN A 59 15.30 -10.81 -10.44
N PRO A 60 15.53 -11.69 -11.44
CA PRO A 60 14.58 -11.86 -12.54
C PRO A 60 13.16 -12.22 -12.09
N THR A 61 13.02 -13.07 -11.07
CA THR A 61 11.69 -13.44 -10.52
C THR A 61 10.97 -12.21 -9.97
N ASN A 62 11.68 -11.42 -9.18
CA ASN A 62 11.11 -10.20 -8.57
C ASN A 62 10.72 -9.17 -9.64
N ASP A 63 11.55 -8.99 -10.66
CA ASP A 63 11.30 -8.00 -11.72
C ASP A 63 10.09 -8.38 -12.58
N HIS A 64 9.86 -9.66 -12.84
CA HIS A 64 8.65 -10.12 -13.51
C HIS A 64 7.39 -9.77 -12.72
N VAL A 65 7.41 -9.94 -11.41
CA VAL A 65 6.26 -9.64 -10.53
C VAL A 65 6.09 -8.12 -10.37
N ALA A 66 7.17 -7.38 -10.22
CA ALA A 66 7.15 -5.91 -10.19
C ALA A 66 6.54 -5.34 -11.48
N ALA A 67 6.96 -5.84 -12.65
CA ALA A 67 6.42 -5.44 -13.94
C ALA A 67 4.91 -5.77 -14.08
N LYS A 68 4.44 -6.88 -13.49
CA LYS A 68 3.01 -7.20 -13.41
C LYS A 68 2.25 -6.15 -12.60
N ILE A 69 2.74 -5.82 -11.41
CA ILE A 69 2.11 -4.80 -10.54
C ILE A 69 2.10 -3.43 -11.22
N ALA A 70 3.22 -3.03 -11.86
CA ALA A 70 3.26 -1.80 -12.65
C ALA A 70 2.20 -1.77 -13.75
N ALA A 71 2.04 -2.85 -14.50
CA ALA A 71 1.03 -2.94 -15.55
C ALA A 71 -0.41 -2.90 -14.99
N MET A 72 -0.64 -3.46 -13.80
CA MET A 72 -1.95 -3.43 -13.13
C MET A 72 -2.30 -2.01 -12.65
N GLU A 73 -1.36 -1.32 -12.00
CA GLU A 73 -1.55 0.07 -11.56
C GLU A 73 -1.59 1.08 -12.73
N GLY A 74 -0.95 0.75 -13.84
CA GLY A 74 -0.77 1.69 -14.97
C GLY A 74 0.48 2.54 -14.85
N GLY A 75 1.45 2.11 -14.02
CA GLY A 75 2.74 2.75 -13.87
C GLY A 75 3.76 2.37 -14.95
N THR A 76 4.86 3.10 -15.02
CA THR A 76 5.96 2.88 -15.96
C THR A 76 7.02 1.91 -15.41
N ALA A 77 7.25 1.96 -14.10
CA ALA A 77 8.24 1.15 -13.41
C ALA A 77 7.77 0.74 -12.01
N ALA A 78 8.27 -0.38 -11.51
CA ALA A 78 8.02 -0.83 -10.15
C ALA A 78 9.19 -1.63 -9.59
N MET A 79 9.22 -1.77 -8.25
CA MET A 79 10.13 -2.66 -7.55
C MET A 79 9.44 -3.35 -6.38
N LEU A 80 9.87 -4.57 -6.05
CA LEU A 80 9.41 -5.28 -4.87
C LEU A 80 10.29 -4.96 -3.65
N THR A 81 9.68 -4.96 -2.47
CA THR A 81 10.35 -4.76 -1.18
C THR A 81 9.98 -5.87 -0.21
N SER A 82 10.73 -6.01 0.89
CA SER A 82 10.52 -7.04 1.91
C SER A 82 9.19 -6.89 2.67
N SER A 83 8.57 -5.72 2.66
CA SER A 83 7.30 -5.43 3.33
C SER A 83 6.71 -4.13 2.80
N GLY A 84 5.40 -3.90 3.05
CA GLY A 84 4.76 -2.62 2.77
C GLY A 84 5.40 -1.45 3.53
N GLN A 85 5.87 -1.71 4.75
CA GLN A 85 6.56 -0.69 5.54
C GLN A 85 7.92 -0.29 4.92
N ALA A 86 8.64 -1.26 4.36
CA ALA A 86 9.84 -0.97 3.58
C ALA A 86 9.52 -0.19 2.30
N ALA A 87 8.38 -0.49 1.64
CA ALA A 87 7.93 0.27 0.47
C ALA A 87 7.66 1.74 0.83
N ASN A 88 6.89 1.99 1.89
CA ASN A 88 6.60 3.36 2.36
C ASN A 88 7.86 4.11 2.77
N PHE A 89 8.76 3.46 3.52
CA PHE A 89 10.03 4.06 3.93
C PHE A 89 10.90 4.41 2.73
N LEU A 90 11.14 3.47 1.82
CA LEU A 90 12.01 3.68 0.66
C LEU A 90 11.43 4.72 -0.30
N ALA A 91 10.09 4.72 -0.51
CA ALA A 91 9.46 5.72 -1.36
C ALA A 91 9.64 7.15 -0.83
N LEU A 92 9.47 7.35 0.47
CA LEU A 92 9.66 8.64 1.12
C LEU A 92 11.16 9.03 1.20
N PHE A 93 12.00 8.11 1.65
CA PHE A 93 13.43 8.37 1.84
C PHE A 93 14.20 8.54 0.52
N ASN A 94 13.63 8.08 -0.60
CA ASN A 94 14.21 8.29 -1.93
C ASN A 94 14.26 9.77 -2.35
N ILE A 95 13.38 10.60 -1.79
CA ILE A 95 13.22 12.01 -2.14
C ILE A 95 13.30 12.97 -0.94
N CYS A 96 13.41 12.44 0.28
CA CYS A 96 13.57 13.23 1.50
C CYS A 96 14.93 12.98 2.13
N GLU A 97 15.55 14.05 2.63
CA GLU A 97 16.84 14.04 3.31
C GLU A 97 16.72 14.71 4.69
N CYS A 98 17.79 14.72 5.48
CA CYS A 98 17.83 15.43 6.76
C CYS A 98 17.53 16.92 6.55
N GLY A 99 16.59 17.45 7.30
CA GLY A 99 16.12 18.82 7.19
C GLY A 99 14.85 18.98 6.36
N ASP A 100 14.39 17.93 5.68
CA ASP A 100 13.18 17.97 4.84
C ASP A 100 11.88 17.77 5.64
N HIS A 101 10.77 18.00 4.95
CA HIS A 101 9.44 17.95 5.52
C HIS A 101 8.48 17.14 4.64
N ILE A 102 7.56 16.43 5.29
CA ILE A 102 6.48 15.64 4.68
C ILE A 102 5.14 16.18 5.13
N VAL A 103 4.18 16.33 4.21
CA VAL A 103 2.75 16.49 4.56
C VAL A 103 2.10 15.10 4.42
N ALA A 104 1.43 14.63 5.46
CA ALA A 104 0.77 13.33 5.44
C ALA A 104 -0.66 13.39 5.97
N SER A 105 -1.55 12.55 5.43
CA SER A 105 -2.85 12.35 6.05
C SER A 105 -2.68 11.78 7.46
N SER A 106 -3.45 12.27 8.42
CA SER A 106 -3.49 11.73 9.78
C SER A 106 -4.19 10.38 9.86
N SER A 107 -5.04 10.10 8.87
CA SER A 107 -5.74 8.82 8.71
C SER A 107 -4.95 7.92 7.78
N ILE A 108 -3.99 7.20 8.33
CA ILE A 108 -3.15 6.20 7.65
C ILE A 108 -2.87 5.05 8.61
N TYR A 109 -2.33 3.95 8.10
CA TYR A 109 -1.91 2.81 8.91
C TYR A 109 -0.99 3.25 10.07
N GLY A 110 -1.28 2.78 11.28
CA GLY A 110 -0.56 3.21 12.50
C GLY A 110 0.96 2.97 12.44
N GLY A 111 1.41 1.91 11.76
CA GLY A 111 2.84 1.66 11.52
C GLY A 111 3.47 2.75 10.65
N THR A 112 2.78 3.23 9.62
CA THR A 112 3.26 4.31 8.74
C THR A 112 3.21 5.66 9.45
N PHE A 113 2.17 5.90 10.25
CA PHE A 113 2.11 7.08 11.11
C PHE A 113 3.34 7.14 12.04
N ASN A 114 3.65 6.04 12.73
CA ASN A 114 4.82 5.95 13.59
C ASN A 114 6.15 6.06 12.81
N LEU A 115 6.23 5.47 11.60
CA LEU A 115 7.39 5.61 10.73
C LEU A 115 7.69 7.08 10.46
N ILE A 116 6.69 7.84 10.03
CA ILE A 116 6.85 9.25 9.65
C ILE A 116 7.07 10.12 10.89
N SER A 117 6.25 9.97 11.94
CA SER A 117 6.27 10.87 13.10
C SER A 117 7.43 10.64 14.06
N VAL A 118 7.94 9.40 14.15
CA VAL A 118 8.96 9.01 15.15
C VAL A 118 10.26 8.57 14.50
N THR A 119 10.20 7.60 13.57
CA THR A 119 11.42 6.99 13.04
C THR A 119 12.14 7.94 12.09
N MET A 120 11.44 8.54 11.13
CA MET A 120 12.02 9.51 10.19
C MET A 120 12.40 10.82 10.88
N ALA A 121 11.71 11.20 11.97
CA ALA A 121 12.10 12.34 12.78
C ALA A 121 13.52 12.18 13.40
N LYS A 122 13.93 10.94 13.75
CA LYS A 122 15.30 10.65 14.19
C LYS A 122 16.35 10.81 13.07
N MET A 123 15.90 10.78 11.82
CA MET A 123 16.73 11.03 10.63
C MET A 123 16.71 12.52 10.22
N GLY A 124 16.08 13.37 11.03
CA GLY A 124 15.98 14.81 10.77
C GLY A 124 14.87 15.19 9.78
N ILE A 125 13.99 14.26 9.41
CA ILE A 125 12.84 14.52 8.52
C ILE A 125 11.61 14.79 9.37
N THR A 126 10.98 15.95 9.19
CA THR A 126 9.81 16.39 9.95
C THR A 126 8.52 16.16 9.17
N ALA A 127 7.36 16.17 9.86
CA ALA A 127 6.08 16.00 9.19
C ALA A 127 5.00 16.90 9.78
N THR A 128 4.03 17.28 8.94
CA THR A 128 2.74 17.85 9.35
C THR A 128 1.63 16.89 8.93
N PHE A 129 0.83 16.46 9.90
CA PHE A 129 -0.33 15.61 9.64
C PHE A 129 -1.58 16.48 9.45
N VAL A 130 -2.35 16.15 8.40
CA VAL A 130 -3.58 16.85 8.03
C VAL A 130 -4.77 15.89 8.07
N SER A 131 -5.96 16.43 8.34
CA SER A 131 -7.19 15.62 8.28
C SER A 131 -7.40 15.06 6.86
N PRO A 132 -7.93 13.84 6.71
CA PRO A 132 -8.36 13.32 5.41
C PRO A 132 -9.52 14.13 4.81
N ASP A 133 -10.17 14.96 5.63
CA ASP A 133 -11.26 15.86 5.25
C ASP A 133 -10.81 17.33 5.23
N ALA A 134 -9.50 17.59 5.24
CA ALA A 134 -8.94 18.94 5.17
C ALA A 134 -9.37 19.64 3.88
N THR A 135 -9.71 20.91 4.02
CA THR A 135 -10.00 21.79 2.90
C THR A 135 -8.73 22.09 2.09
N GLU A 136 -8.89 22.60 0.88
CA GLU A 136 -7.76 23.04 0.04
C GLU A 136 -6.89 24.08 0.77
N GLU A 137 -7.51 24.99 1.50
CA GLU A 137 -6.82 26.03 2.29
C GLU A 137 -5.99 25.42 3.43
N GLU A 138 -6.57 24.48 4.18
CA GLU A 138 -5.86 23.79 5.26
C GLU A 138 -4.71 22.91 4.73
N LEU A 139 -4.91 22.26 3.59
CA LEU A 139 -3.85 21.52 2.93
C LEU A 139 -2.70 22.43 2.50
N ASN A 140 -3.00 23.56 1.82
CA ASN A 140 -1.98 24.53 1.42
C ASN A 140 -1.19 25.08 2.62
N ALA A 141 -1.87 25.36 3.74
CA ALA A 141 -1.24 25.87 4.96
C ALA A 141 -0.26 24.87 5.62
N ALA A 142 -0.38 23.58 5.33
CA ALA A 142 0.51 22.54 5.85
C ALA A 142 1.87 22.47 5.14
N PHE A 143 1.99 23.04 3.93
CA PHE A 143 3.22 23.01 3.15
C PHE A 143 4.24 24.03 3.66
N ARG A 144 5.50 23.64 3.59
CA ARG A 144 6.69 24.46 3.94
C ARG A 144 7.62 24.52 2.73
N PRO A 145 8.56 25.47 2.67
CA PRO A 145 9.54 25.54 1.57
C PRO A 145 10.33 24.24 1.37
N ASN A 146 10.61 23.52 2.47
CA ASN A 146 11.34 22.23 2.48
C ASN A 146 10.43 21.00 2.41
N THR A 147 9.15 21.16 2.05
CA THR A 147 8.27 19.99 1.85
C THR A 147 8.65 19.27 0.56
N LYS A 148 8.89 17.94 0.65
CA LYS A 148 9.34 17.08 -0.46
C LYS A 148 8.33 16.02 -0.86
N ALA A 149 7.43 15.63 0.02
CA ALA A 149 6.44 14.60 -0.26
C ALA A 149 5.10 14.93 0.38
N MET A 150 4.02 14.54 -0.30
CA MET A 150 2.69 14.39 0.29
C MET A 150 2.33 12.92 0.32
N PHE A 151 1.84 12.42 1.46
CA PHE A 151 1.53 11.00 1.65
C PHE A 151 0.09 10.79 2.11
N GLY A 152 -0.60 9.81 1.53
CA GLY A 152 -1.92 9.37 1.96
C GLY A 152 -2.14 7.89 1.75
N GLU A 153 -3.28 7.39 2.23
CA GLU A 153 -3.72 6.01 2.06
C GLU A 153 -5.13 6.02 1.44
N THR A 154 -5.35 5.29 0.36
CA THR A 154 -6.63 5.33 -0.39
C THR A 154 -7.81 4.99 0.51
N ILE A 155 -7.70 3.93 1.31
CA ILE A 155 -8.65 3.55 2.36
C ILE A 155 -7.84 3.29 3.63
N ALA A 156 -8.00 4.13 4.62
CA ALA A 156 -7.21 4.07 5.86
C ALA A 156 -7.59 2.90 6.78
N ASN A 157 -6.61 2.34 7.46
CA ASN A 157 -6.79 1.25 8.42
C ASN A 157 -6.51 1.77 9.86
N PRO A 158 -7.44 1.64 10.83
CA PRO A 158 -8.71 0.92 10.76
C PRO A 158 -9.95 1.81 10.52
N ALA A 159 -9.77 3.13 10.39
CA ALA A 159 -10.88 4.10 10.35
C ALA A 159 -11.74 3.99 9.07
N LEU A 160 -11.21 3.38 7.99
CA LEU A 160 -11.84 3.21 6.69
C LEU A 160 -12.28 4.54 6.04
N THR A 161 -11.54 5.61 6.34
CA THR A 161 -11.70 6.90 5.65
C THR A 161 -11.22 6.77 4.22
N VAL A 162 -11.86 7.42 3.28
CA VAL A 162 -11.47 7.45 1.88
C VAL A 162 -10.77 8.78 1.57
N LEU A 163 -9.56 8.73 1.05
CA LEU A 163 -8.78 9.90 0.68
C LEU A 163 -9.39 10.63 -0.52
N ASP A 164 -9.40 11.96 -0.49
CA ASP A 164 -9.68 12.76 -1.69
C ASP A 164 -8.40 12.91 -2.52
N ILE A 165 -8.15 11.90 -3.37
CA ILE A 165 -6.89 11.78 -4.12
C ILE A 165 -6.67 12.99 -5.03
N GLU A 166 -7.70 13.45 -5.75
CA GLU A 166 -7.57 14.59 -6.67
C GLU A 166 -7.25 15.89 -5.93
N LEU A 167 -7.89 16.14 -4.79
CA LEU A 167 -7.62 17.32 -3.99
C LEU A 167 -6.19 17.31 -3.46
N PHE A 168 -5.75 16.17 -2.92
CA PHE A 168 -4.39 16.00 -2.41
C PHE A 168 -3.36 16.15 -3.53
N ALA A 169 -3.58 15.54 -4.69
CA ALA A 169 -2.71 15.68 -5.87
C ALA A 169 -2.65 17.13 -6.37
N LYS A 170 -3.80 17.79 -6.51
CA LYS A 170 -3.88 19.19 -6.93
C LYS A 170 -3.03 20.12 -6.06
N VAL A 171 -3.16 19.96 -4.75
CA VAL A 171 -2.41 20.80 -3.79
C VAL A 171 -0.93 20.45 -3.80
N ALA A 172 -0.58 19.17 -3.77
CA ALA A 172 0.83 18.71 -3.85
C ALA A 172 1.53 19.27 -5.09
N HIS A 173 0.92 19.13 -6.26
CA HIS A 173 1.47 19.60 -7.53
C HIS A 173 1.58 21.12 -7.60
N ALA A 174 0.65 21.88 -7.00
CA ALA A 174 0.74 23.34 -6.91
C ALA A 174 2.00 23.79 -6.13
N HIS A 175 2.50 22.95 -5.22
CA HIS A 175 3.75 23.17 -4.49
C HIS A 175 4.97 22.50 -5.12
N GLY A 176 4.84 21.86 -6.30
CA GLY A 176 5.92 21.11 -6.96
C GLY A 176 6.36 19.89 -6.15
N VAL A 177 5.43 19.19 -5.52
CA VAL A 177 5.63 18.04 -4.64
C VAL A 177 4.83 16.85 -5.17
N PRO A 178 5.40 15.62 -5.25
CA PRO A 178 4.66 14.44 -5.66
C PRO A 178 3.72 13.96 -4.56
N LEU A 179 2.59 13.37 -4.98
CA LEU A 179 1.68 12.63 -4.11
C LEU A 179 2.03 11.14 -4.12
N ILE A 180 2.33 10.59 -2.95
CA ILE A 180 2.55 9.16 -2.70
C ILE A 180 1.30 8.59 -2.04
N VAL A 181 0.72 7.52 -2.60
CA VAL A 181 -0.51 6.90 -2.09
C VAL A 181 -0.28 5.43 -1.79
N ASP A 182 -0.53 5.02 -0.55
CA ASP A 182 -0.62 3.60 -0.19
C ASP A 182 -2.00 3.06 -0.64
N ASN A 183 -1.99 2.16 -1.64
CA ASN A 183 -3.19 1.60 -2.26
C ASN A 183 -3.43 0.13 -1.85
N THR A 184 -2.99 -0.25 -0.66
CA THR A 184 -3.00 -1.64 -0.18
C THR A 184 -4.40 -2.25 -0.14
N PHE A 185 -5.42 -1.54 0.38
CA PHE A 185 -6.76 -2.10 0.55
C PHE A 185 -7.57 -2.20 -0.74
N PRO A 186 -7.67 -1.17 -1.57
CA PRO A 186 -8.41 -1.28 -2.82
C PRO A 186 -7.73 -2.19 -3.84
N THR A 187 -6.40 -2.26 -3.81
CA THR A 187 -5.58 -2.85 -4.87
C THR A 187 -5.86 -2.20 -6.25
N PRO A 188 -5.06 -2.44 -7.28
CA PRO A 188 -5.34 -1.90 -8.62
C PRO A 188 -6.67 -2.37 -9.21
N VAL A 189 -7.29 -3.41 -8.65
CA VAL A 189 -8.59 -3.92 -9.11
C VAL A 189 -9.73 -2.94 -8.82
N ASN A 190 -9.69 -2.32 -7.64
CA ASN A 190 -10.78 -1.43 -7.20
C ASN A 190 -10.43 0.05 -7.30
N CYS A 191 -9.14 0.42 -7.25
CA CYS A 191 -8.68 1.79 -7.42
C CYS A 191 -7.31 1.82 -8.07
N ARG A 192 -7.10 2.75 -8.99
CA ARG A 192 -5.79 3.09 -9.54
C ARG A 192 -5.51 4.57 -9.27
N PRO A 193 -4.79 4.91 -8.21
CA PRO A 193 -4.58 6.30 -7.80
C PRO A 193 -3.93 7.19 -8.86
N PHE A 194 -3.20 6.60 -9.81
CA PHE A 194 -2.61 7.33 -10.95
C PHE A 194 -3.67 8.00 -11.85
N GLU A 195 -4.86 7.41 -11.97
CA GLU A 195 -5.97 8.00 -12.74
C GLU A 195 -6.51 9.27 -12.07
N TRP A 196 -6.16 9.50 -10.81
CA TRP A 196 -6.62 10.60 -9.97
C TRP A 196 -5.50 11.57 -9.56
N GLY A 197 -4.31 11.43 -10.16
CA GLY A 197 -3.21 12.36 -10.01
C GLY A 197 -2.12 11.95 -9.01
N ALA A 198 -2.15 10.74 -8.43
CA ALA A 198 -1.00 10.24 -7.67
C ALA A 198 0.22 10.05 -8.58
N ASP A 199 1.41 10.24 -8.03
CA ASP A 199 2.67 10.09 -8.76
C ASP A 199 3.37 8.77 -8.43
N ILE A 200 3.33 8.38 -7.16
CA ILE A 200 3.91 7.13 -6.66
C ILE A 200 2.83 6.37 -5.90
N VAL A 201 2.76 5.06 -6.11
CA VAL A 201 1.87 4.17 -5.36
C VAL A 201 2.70 3.15 -4.60
N THR A 202 2.34 2.92 -3.34
CA THR A 202 2.93 1.86 -2.53
C THR A 202 1.89 0.80 -2.17
N HIS A 203 2.37 -0.41 -1.90
CA HIS A 203 1.54 -1.52 -1.47
C HIS A 203 2.22 -2.35 -0.38
N SER A 204 1.46 -2.78 0.60
CA SER A 204 1.76 -4.00 1.34
C SER A 204 1.22 -5.18 0.54
N THR A 205 2.08 -5.82 -0.25
CA THR A 205 1.68 -6.99 -1.04
C THR A 205 1.32 -8.20 -0.17
N THR A 206 1.70 -8.17 1.12
CA THR A 206 1.29 -9.10 2.20
C THR A 206 -0.22 -9.29 2.30
N LYS A 207 -1.01 -8.28 1.87
CA LYS A 207 -2.46 -8.20 2.04
C LYS A 207 -3.20 -8.86 0.86
N TYR A 208 -4.22 -8.24 0.31
CA TYR A 208 -5.02 -8.80 -0.79
C TYR A 208 -4.20 -9.27 -2.00
N MET A 209 -3.06 -8.68 -2.29
CA MET A 209 -2.25 -9.09 -3.43
C MET A 209 -1.74 -10.53 -3.29
N ASP A 210 -1.18 -10.90 -2.12
CA ASP A 210 -0.92 -12.30 -1.75
C ASP A 210 -2.24 -13.02 -1.47
N GLY A 211 -3.05 -12.48 -0.56
CA GLY A 211 -4.41 -12.90 -0.24
C GLY A 211 -4.53 -14.21 0.53
N HIS A 212 -3.41 -14.81 0.95
CA HIS A 212 -3.38 -16.13 1.60
C HIS A 212 -2.63 -16.11 2.94
N GLY A 213 -2.10 -14.95 3.37
CA GLY A 213 -1.29 -14.83 4.57
C GLY A 213 0.02 -15.60 4.48
N ALA A 214 0.53 -15.85 3.27
CA ALA A 214 1.66 -16.74 3.01
C ALA A 214 2.98 -15.98 2.77
N ALA A 215 2.94 -14.83 2.07
CA ALA A 215 4.13 -14.10 1.65
C ALA A 215 4.13 -12.65 2.15
N LEU A 216 5.10 -12.31 3.00
CA LEU A 216 5.41 -10.92 3.31
C LEU A 216 6.02 -10.22 2.10
N GLY A 217 5.61 -8.98 1.86
CA GLY A 217 6.20 -8.17 0.82
C GLY A 217 5.59 -6.79 0.70
N GLY A 218 6.19 -5.98 -0.14
CA GLY A 218 5.71 -4.67 -0.55
C GLY A 218 6.07 -4.38 -2.00
N ALA A 219 5.50 -3.33 -2.54
CA ALA A 219 5.83 -2.83 -3.86
C ALA A 219 5.80 -1.31 -3.87
N ILE A 220 6.65 -0.72 -4.70
CA ILE A 220 6.64 0.69 -5.07
C ILE A 220 6.40 0.74 -6.57
N VAL A 221 5.46 1.57 -7.01
CA VAL A 221 5.14 1.78 -8.42
C VAL A 221 5.27 3.25 -8.73
N ASP A 222 5.99 3.59 -9.79
CA ASP A 222 6.14 4.94 -10.30
C ASP A 222 5.23 5.15 -11.51
N HIS A 223 4.45 6.22 -11.51
CA HIS A 223 3.64 6.62 -12.66
C HIS A 223 4.52 7.08 -13.82
N GLY A 224 5.68 7.69 -13.53
CA GLY A 224 6.61 8.22 -14.53
C GLY A 224 6.17 9.53 -15.14
N VAL A 225 5.32 10.31 -14.48
CA VAL A 225 4.82 11.60 -15.02
C VAL A 225 5.34 12.82 -14.26
N PHE A 226 5.78 12.67 -13.02
CA PHE A 226 6.29 13.78 -12.24
C PHE A 226 7.62 14.29 -12.84
N ASP A 227 7.67 15.58 -13.17
CA ASP A 227 8.85 16.18 -13.80
C ASP A 227 9.87 16.63 -12.73
N TRP A 228 10.77 15.71 -12.38
CA TRP A 228 11.83 15.95 -11.39
C TRP A 228 12.71 17.12 -11.77
N MET A 229 13.06 17.26 -13.07
CA MET A 229 13.92 18.33 -13.55
C MET A 229 13.27 19.71 -13.50
N ALA A 230 11.95 19.79 -13.64
CA ALA A 230 11.22 21.05 -13.44
C ALA A 230 11.28 21.53 -11.97
N HIS A 231 11.62 20.65 -11.05
CA HIS A 231 11.72 20.92 -9.61
C HIS A 231 13.09 20.50 -9.04
N ALA A 232 14.15 20.65 -9.84
CA ALA A 232 15.51 20.16 -9.53
C ALA A 232 16.08 20.70 -8.22
N ASP A 233 15.76 21.93 -7.86
CA ASP A 233 16.13 22.56 -6.59
C ASP A 233 15.53 21.85 -5.36
N LYS A 234 14.38 21.23 -5.53
CA LYS A 234 13.73 20.43 -4.47
C LYS A 234 14.29 19.00 -4.37
N TYR A 235 14.72 18.41 -5.48
CA TYR A 235 15.12 17.00 -5.55
C TYR A 235 16.57 16.81 -6.00
N PRO A 236 17.55 17.38 -5.28
CA PRO A 236 18.97 17.27 -5.68
C PRO A 236 19.42 15.82 -5.80
N GLY A 237 18.97 14.91 -4.94
CA GLY A 237 19.32 13.49 -5.00
C GLY A 237 18.90 12.77 -6.30
N LEU A 238 18.00 13.34 -7.11
CA LEU A 238 17.63 12.84 -8.44
C LEU A 238 18.20 13.70 -9.57
N CYS A 239 18.43 14.98 -9.32
CA CYS A 239 18.67 16.00 -10.34
C CYS A 239 20.09 16.59 -10.31
N THR A 240 20.97 16.11 -9.42
CA THR A 240 22.40 16.45 -9.40
C THR A 240 23.27 15.21 -9.53
N PRO A 241 24.55 15.35 -9.90
CA PRO A 241 25.46 14.22 -10.03
C PRO A 241 25.59 13.42 -8.73
N ASP A 242 25.36 12.11 -8.80
CA ASP A 242 25.50 11.16 -7.68
C ASP A 242 26.96 10.67 -7.58
N GLU A 243 27.64 10.97 -6.49
CA GLU A 243 29.01 10.56 -6.23
C GLU A 243 29.20 9.04 -6.17
N SER A 244 28.15 8.29 -5.78
CA SER A 244 28.20 6.82 -5.67
C SER A 244 28.13 6.11 -7.02
N TYR A 245 27.79 6.85 -8.11
CA TYR A 245 27.69 6.32 -9.47
C TYR A 245 28.39 7.23 -10.50
N HIS A 246 29.64 7.61 -10.24
CA HIS A 246 30.48 8.36 -11.16
C HIS A 246 29.87 9.67 -11.69
N GLY A 247 29.05 10.33 -10.88
CA GLY A 247 28.41 11.60 -11.22
C GLY A 247 27.20 11.48 -12.15
N ILE A 248 26.52 10.34 -12.16
CA ILE A 248 25.24 10.18 -12.88
C ILE A 248 24.17 11.08 -12.26
N THR A 249 23.44 11.81 -13.10
CA THR A 249 22.20 12.49 -12.74
C THR A 249 21.03 11.59 -13.16
N TYR A 250 20.32 11.02 -12.19
CA TYR A 250 19.26 10.02 -12.48
C TYR A 250 18.16 10.58 -13.39
N ALA A 251 17.66 11.79 -13.09
CA ALA A 251 16.58 12.40 -13.86
C ALA A 251 16.98 12.75 -15.30
N GLU A 252 18.26 13.13 -15.54
CA GLU A 252 18.75 13.37 -16.89
C GLU A 252 18.93 12.07 -17.69
N LYS A 253 19.51 11.03 -17.04
CA LYS A 253 19.85 9.77 -17.71
C LYS A 253 18.63 8.90 -17.98
N TYR A 254 17.67 8.83 -17.03
CA TYR A 254 16.54 7.90 -17.09
C TYR A 254 15.18 8.58 -17.30
N GLY A 255 15.16 9.90 -17.41
CA GLY A 255 13.93 10.67 -17.55
C GLY A 255 13.03 10.55 -16.32
N LYS A 256 11.87 11.16 -16.40
CA LYS A 256 10.85 11.06 -15.35
C LYS A 256 10.29 9.65 -15.20
N GLU A 257 10.33 8.84 -16.26
CA GLU A 257 9.79 7.48 -16.31
C GLU A 257 10.64 6.46 -15.55
N GLY A 258 11.93 6.73 -15.35
CA GLY A 258 12.84 5.74 -14.78
C GLY A 258 13.67 6.22 -13.59
N ALA A 259 13.82 7.53 -13.39
CA ALA A 259 14.73 8.08 -12.39
C ALA A 259 14.43 7.61 -10.97
N PHE A 260 13.17 7.65 -10.57
CA PHE A 260 12.74 7.35 -9.20
C PHE A 260 13.02 5.89 -8.81
N ILE A 261 12.57 4.93 -9.62
CA ILE A 261 12.78 3.50 -9.34
C ILE A 261 14.24 3.10 -9.51
N THR A 262 14.96 3.68 -10.49
CA THR A 262 16.40 3.39 -10.68
C THR A 262 17.22 3.83 -9.47
N LYS A 263 17.03 5.05 -8.96
CA LYS A 263 17.71 5.50 -7.75
C LYS A 263 17.34 4.66 -6.54
N CYS A 264 16.05 4.38 -6.37
CA CYS A 264 15.58 3.56 -5.27
C CYS A 264 16.21 2.16 -5.27
N THR A 265 16.37 1.55 -6.44
CA THR A 265 17.02 0.24 -6.61
C THR A 265 18.53 0.32 -6.45
N ALA A 266 19.17 1.22 -7.22
CA ALA A 266 20.63 1.28 -7.32
C ALA A 266 21.29 1.78 -6.03
N GLN A 267 20.63 2.67 -5.29
CA GLN A 267 21.15 3.25 -4.05
C GLN A 267 20.48 2.65 -2.82
N LEU A 268 19.17 2.85 -2.64
CA LEU A 268 18.51 2.50 -1.38
C LEU A 268 18.37 0.99 -1.19
N MET A 269 17.95 0.25 -2.21
CA MET A 269 17.86 -1.20 -2.10
C MET A 269 19.24 -1.83 -1.93
N ARG A 270 20.25 -1.33 -2.66
CA ARG A 270 21.64 -1.74 -2.49
C ARG A 270 22.11 -1.61 -1.04
N ASP A 271 21.83 -0.47 -0.41
CA ASP A 271 22.39 -0.11 0.89
C ASP A 271 21.57 -0.66 2.06
N PHE A 272 20.23 -0.61 1.99
CA PHE A 272 19.33 -1.11 3.05
C PHE A 272 18.98 -2.60 2.94
N GLY A 273 19.04 -3.16 1.73
CA GLY A 273 18.82 -4.58 1.52
C GLY A 273 17.39 -5.06 1.77
N SER A 274 16.40 -4.19 1.69
CA SER A 274 14.99 -4.51 1.96
C SER A 274 14.32 -5.25 0.79
N MET A 275 15.01 -6.20 0.15
CA MET A 275 14.51 -6.98 -0.96
C MET A 275 13.52 -8.06 -0.54
N GLN A 276 12.57 -8.38 -1.39
CA GLN A 276 11.72 -9.57 -1.24
C GLN A 276 12.47 -10.81 -1.74
N SER A 277 12.28 -11.97 -1.07
CA SER A 277 12.86 -13.21 -1.58
C SER A 277 12.17 -13.66 -2.88
N PRO A 278 12.89 -14.29 -3.83
CA PRO A 278 12.29 -14.84 -5.06
C PRO A 278 11.16 -15.84 -4.82
N ASN A 279 11.24 -16.63 -3.74
CA ASN A 279 10.16 -17.52 -3.34
C ASN A 279 8.88 -16.78 -2.96
N ASN A 280 8.99 -15.71 -2.17
CA ASN A 280 7.83 -14.87 -1.82
C ASN A 280 7.28 -14.14 -3.04
N ALA A 281 8.15 -13.68 -3.95
CA ALA A 281 7.72 -13.07 -5.19
C ALA A 281 6.94 -14.06 -6.08
N PHE A 282 7.37 -15.33 -6.14
CA PHE A 282 6.63 -16.38 -6.83
C PHE A 282 5.24 -16.65 -6.21
N ILE A 283 5.16 -16.74 -4.87
CA ILE A 283 3.87 -16.91 -4.16
C ILE A 283 2.97 -15.72 -4.44
N LEU A 284 3.51 -14.49 -4.35
CA LEU A 284 2.80 -13.27 -4.70
C LEU A 284 2.26 -13.30 -6.14
N ASN A 285 3.03 -13.79 -7.11
CA ASN A 285 2.56 -13.93 -8.49
C ASN A 285 1.29 -14.79 -8.57
N LEU A 286 1.25 -15.92 -7.85
CA LEU A 286 0.06 -16.79 -7.81
C LEU A 286 -1.16 -16.05 -7.21
N GLY A 287 -0.94 -15.26 -6.15
CA GLY A 287 -1.97 -14.39 -5.58
C GLY A 287 -2.49 -13.35 -6.57
N LEU A 288 -1.59 -12.68 -7.29
CA LEU A 288 -1.94 -11.66 -8.29
C LEU A 288 -2.78 -12.24 -9.45
N GLU A 289 -2.50 -13.47 -9.88
CA GLU A 289 -3.22 -14.12 -10.98
C GLU A 289 -4.72 -14.29 -10.69
N SER A 290 -5.11 -14.44 -9.42
CA SER A 290 -6.51 -14.57 -8.99
C SER A 290 -7.11 -13.30 -8.36
N LEU A 291 -6.34 -12.21 -8.24
CA LEU A 291 -6.75 -11.00 -7.52
C LEU A 291 -8.06 -10.41 -8.06
N HIS A 292 -8.20 -10.35 -9.39
CA HIS A 292 -9.38 -9.78 -10.06
C HIS A 292 -10.69 -10.56 -9.84
N VAL A 293 -10.61 -11.81 -9.39
CA VAL A 293 -11.79 -12.62 -9.02
C VAL A 293 -11.99 -12.67 -7.51
N ARG A 294 -10.93 -12.50 -6.70
CA ARG A 294 -11.02 -12.46 -5.24
C ARG A 294 -11.56 -11.13 -4.72
N MET A 295 -11.10 -10.01 -5.27
CA MET A 295 -11.53 -8.67 -4.80
C MET A 295 -13.04 -8.46 -4.88
N PRO A 296 -13.76 -8.80 -5.97
CA PRO A 296 -15.22 -8.71 -5.99
C PRO A 296 -15.89 -9.53 -4.88
N LYS A 297 -15.36 -10.73 -4.56
CA LYS A 297 -15.92 -11.56 -3.49
C LYS A 297 -15.69 -10.97 -2.11
N HIS A 298 -14.49 -10.40 -1.85
CA HIS A 298 -14.23 -9.67 -0.61
C HIS A 298 -15.16 -8.47 -0.45
N VAL A 299 -15.40 -7.70 -1.54
CA VAL A 299 -16.32 -6.55 -1.52
C VAL A 299 -17.76 -7.01 -1.28
N GLU A 300 -18.23 -8.08 -1.96
CA GLU A 300 -19.55 -8.67 -1.74
C GLU A 300 -19.77 -9.02 -0.27
N ASN A 301 -18.81 -9.73 0.33
CA ASN A 301 -18.89 -10.14 1.72
C ASN A 301 -18.82 -8.94 2.67
N GLY A 302 -17.95 -7.96 2.40
CA GLY A 302 -17.86 -6.71 3.16
C GLY A 302 -19.16 -5.93 3.16
N GLN A 303 -19.77 -5.76 1.97
CA GLN A 303 -21.04 -5.05 1.82
C GLN A 303 -22.19 -5.76 2.57
N ALA A 304 -22.34 -7.08 2.38
CA ALA A 304 -23.41 -7.85 3.00
C ALA A 304 -23.32 -7.83 4.55
N VAL A 305 -22.10 -7.98 5.09
CA VAL A 305 -21.87 -7.93 6.53
C VAL A 305 -22.07 -6.51 7.07
N ALA A 306 -21.61 -5.47 6.37
CA ALA A 306 -21.82 -4.10 6.80
C ALA A 306 -23.31 -3.73 6.86
N GLU A 307 -24.12 -4.12 5.86
CA GLU A 307 -25.56 -3.91 5.83
C GLU A 307 -26.30 -4.69 6.93
N PHE A 308 -25.82 -5.89 7.27
CA PHE A 308 -26.36 -6.68 8.39
C PHE A 308 -26.05 -5.98 9.73
N LEU A 309 -24.79 -5.57 9.94
CA LEU A 309 -24.36 -4.93 11.18
C LEU A 309 -25.06 -3.58 11.40
N GLU A 310 -25.26 -2.79 10.35
CA GLU A 310 -25.92 -1.48 10.43
C GLU A 310 -27.35 -1.58 11.01
N LYS A 311 -28.04 -2.67 10.73
CA LYS A 311 -29.41 -2.91 11.19
C LYS A 311 -29.50 -3.60 12.55
N HIS A 312 -28.35 -4.07 13.09
CA HIS A 312 -28.38 -4.90 14.29
C HIS A 312 -28.45 -4.06 15.58
N PRO A 313 -29.38 -4.35 16.53
CA PRO A 313 -29.65 -3.50 17.70
C PRO A 313 -28.46 -3.37 18.68
N LYS A 314 -27.52 -4.33 18.71
CA LYS A 314 -26.33 -4.31 19.58
C LYS A 314 -25.15 -3.54 18.97
N VAL A 315 -25.24 -3.15 17.69
CA VAL A 315 -24.24 -2.34 16.99
C VAL A 315 -24.54 -0.86 17.22
N ALA A 316 -23.52 -0.09 17.54
CA ALA A 316 -23.62 1.35 17.76
C ALA A 316 -23.39 2.16 16.48
N TYR A 317 -22.42 1.74 15.67
CA TYR A 317 -22.08 2.34 14.37
C TYR A 317 -21.33 1.34 13.50
N VAL A 318 -21.35 1.59 12.19
CA VAL A 318 -20.57 0.83 11.19
C VAL A 318 -19.80 1.80 10.32
N ASN A 319 -18.50 1.56 10.16
CA ASN A 319 -17.63 2.28 9.22
C ASN A 319 -17.38 1.37 8.01
N TYR A 320 -18.03 1.67 6.91
CA TYR A 320 -17.82 1.01 5.62
C TYR A 320 -18.28 1.96 4.51
N SER A 321 -17.37 2.35 3.65
CA SER A 321 -17.64 3.39 2.63
C SER A 321 -18.64 2.98 1.54
N GLY A 322 -18.99 1.70 1.46
CA GLY A 322 -20.05 1.18 0.59
C GLY A 322 -21.47 1.37 1.12
N LEU A 323 -21.65 1.83 2.37
CA LEU A 323 -22.97 2.11 2.95
C LEU A 323 -23.40 3.55 2.60
N PRO A 324 -24.63 3.79 2.09
CA PRO A 324 -25.12 5.13 1.80
C PRO A 324 -25.16 6.08 3.00
N SER A 325 -25.23 5.53 4.22
CA SER A 325 -25.17 6.28 5.48
C SER A 325 -23.77 6.76 5.85
N ASN A 326 -22.71 6.21 5.23
CA ASN A 326 -21.33 6.56 5.53
C ASN A 326 -20.97 7.91 4.91
N LYS A 327 -20.29 8.77 5.67
CA LYS A 327 -19.89 10.12 5.20
C LYS A 327 -18.95 10.11 3.98
N TYR A 328 -18.26 8.99 3.72
CA TYR A 328 -17.37 8.83 2.57
C TYR A 328 -18.04 8.12 1.38
N TYR A 329 -19.33 7.86 1.44
CA TYR A 329 -20.02 7.13 0.37
C TYR A 329 -19.84 7.78 -1.01
N GLU A 330 -20.12 9.07 -1.14
CA GLU A 330 -19.97 9.80 -2.41
C GLU A 330 -18.53 9.77 -2.92
N ARG A 331 -17.55 9.95 -2.01
CA ARG A 331 -16.13 9.88 -2.34
C ARG A 331 -15.74 8.46 -2.78
N ALA A 332 -16.28 7.44 -2.13
CA ALA A 332 -16.08 6.04 -2.52
C ALA A 332 -16.70 5.73 -3.89
N GLN A 333 -17.90 6.23 -4.20
CA GLN A 333 -18.48 6.05 -5.53
C GLN A 333 -17.60 6.66 -6.65
N LYS A 334 -16.90 7.74 -6.36
CA LYS A 334 -15.98 8.38 -7.29
C LYS A 334 -14.70 7.56 -7.51
N TYR A 335 -13.98 7.22 -6.43
CA TYR A 335 -12.64 6.63 -6.51
C TYR A 335 -12.63 5.10 -6.57
N LEU A 336 -13.69 4.45 -6.11
CA LEU A 336 -13.80 3.02 -5.89
C LEU A 336 -15.03 2.43 -6.61
N PRO A 337 -15.15 2.58 -7.93
CA PRO A 337 -16.37 2.20 -8.67
C PRO A 337 -16.68 0.70 -8.59
N ASN A 338 -15.69 -0.14 -8.28
CA ASN A 338 -15.84 -1.58 -8.09
C ASN A 338 -16.00 -1.98 -6.61
N GLY A 339 -16.23 -1.02 -5.70
CA GLY A 339 -16.23 -1.19 -4.26
C GLY A 339 -14.86 -0.98 -3.64
N GLY A 340 -14.81 -0.84 -2.31
CA GLY A 340 -13.58 -0.55 -1.58
C GLY A 340 -12.73 -1.78 -1.30
N CYS A 341 -13.14 -2.54 -0.29
CA CYS A 341 -12.44 -3.73 0.20
C CYS A 341 -13.38 -4.61 1.04
N GLY A 342 -12.89 -5.72 1.57
CA GLY A 342 -13.63 -6.61 2.46
C GLY A 342 -13.43 -6.30 3.95
N VAL A 343 -12.88 -5.14 4.31
CA VAL A 343 -12.69 -4.76 5.72
C VAL A 343 -13.84 -3.87 6.18
N VAL A 344 -14.44 -4.21 7.32
CA VAL A 344 -15.50 -3.46 7.98
C VAL A 344 -15.05 -3.14 9.41
N SER A 345 -15.22 -1.91 9.86
CA SER A 345 -15.05 -1.51 11.26
C SER A 345 -16.39 -1.14 11.85
N PHE A 346 -16.65 -1.56 13.08
CA PHE A 346 -17.91 -1.26 13.75
C PHE A 346 -17.71 -1.19 15.27
N GLY A 347 -18.58 -0.45 15.95
CA GLY A 347 -18.62 -0.36 17.41
C GLY A 347 -19.78 -1.11 18.00
N LEU A 348 -19.57 -1.79 19.14
CA LEU A 348 -20.60 -2.51 19.87
C LEU A 348 -21.10 -1.72 21.08
N LYS A 349 -22.41 -1.72 21.29
CA LYS A 349 -23.02 -1.25 22.55
C LYS A 349 -22.54 -2.17 23.67
N GLY A 350 -22.05 -1.60 24.77
CA GLY A 350 -21.45 -2.36 25.89
C GLY A 350 -19.92 -2.33 25.91
N GLY A 351 -19.29 -1.55 25.00
CA GLY A 351 -17.88 -1.19 25.08
C GLY A 351 -16.93 -2.37 24.91
N ARG A 352 -15.75 -2.26 25.50
CA ARG A 352 -14.66 -3.24 25.46
C ARG A 352 -15.09 -4.67 25.81
N LYS A 353 -16.01 -4.82 26.81
CA LYS A 353 -16.49 -6.15 27.25
C LYS A 353 -17.30 -6.82 26.14
N ALA A 354 -18.21 -6.07 25.50
CA ALA A 354 -19.01 -6.58 24.39
C ALA A 354 -18.11 -6.97 23.20
N ALA A 355 -17.11 -6.14 22.86
CA ALA A 355 -16.14 -6.45 21.80
C ALA A 355 -15.37 -7.75 22.09
N SER A 356 -14.90 -7.94 23.32
CA SER A 356 -14.21 -9.19 23.71
C SER A 356 -15.12 -10.41 23.64
N THR A 357 -16.36 -10.29 24.15
CA THR A 357 -17.34 -11.39 24.10
C THR A 357 -17.67 -11.77 22.66
N PHE A 358 -17.90 -10.78 21.79
CA PHE A 358 -18.14 -11.00 20.37
C PHE A 358 -17.01 -11.80 19.71
N MET A 359 -15.77 -11.30 19.80
CA MET A 359 -14.63 -11.94 19.15
C MET A 359 -14.39 -13.38 19.62
N GLN A 360 -14.60 -13.66 20.95
CA GLN A 360 -14.42 -14.99 21.52
C GLN A 360 -15.51 -15.99 21.08
N ASN A 361 -16.65 -15.54 20.57
CA ASN A 361 -17.75 -16.38 20.12
C ASN A 361 -17.82 -16.55 18.60
N LEU A 362 -16.95 -15.88 17.83
CA LEU A 362 -16.77 -16.19 16.42
C LEU A 362 -16.18 -17.60 16.26
N ARG A 363 -16.68 -18.34 15.27
CA ARG A 363 -16.19 -19.67 14.91
C ARG A 363 -15.40 -19.69 13.64
N LEU A 364 -15.77 -18.84 12.67
CA LEU A 364 -15.06 -18.66 11.39
C LEU A 364 -14.00 -17.57 11.48
N GLY A 365 -14.32 -16.46 12.17
CA GLY A 365 -13.43 -15.32 12.30
C GLY A 365 -12.33 -15.56 13.33
N ALA A 366 -11.06 -15.67 12.86
CA ALA A 366 -9.91 -15.78 13.75
C ALA A 366 -9.52 -14.44 14.40
N ILE A 367 -9.08 -14.46 15.67
CA ILE A 367 -8.53 -13.28 16.33
C ILE A 367 -7.05 -13.17 15.96
N GLU A 368 -6.72 -12.22 15.09
CA GLU A 368 -5.34 -12.00 14.63
C GLU A 368 -5.10 -10.57 14.14
N THR A 369 -3.83 -10.19 14.04
CA THR A 369 -3.43 -8.86 13.56
C THR A 369 -3.51 -8.70 12.04
N HIS A 370 -3.61 -9.80 11.30
CA HIS A 370 -3.68 -9.81 9.85
C HIS A 370 -5.00 -9.21 9.33
N VAL A 371 -5.04 -8.85 8.07
CA VAL A 371 -6.22 -8.44 7.29
C VAL A 371 -6.05 -8.85 5.84
N ALA A 372 -7.17 -8.89 5.11
CA ALA A 372 -7.12 -9.12 3.67
C ALA A 372 -6.60 -10.52 3.29
N ASP A 373 -7.00 -11.51 4.06
CA ASP A 373 -6.77 -12.95 3.83
C ASP A 373 -8.00 -13.58 3.19
N ALA A 374 -7.81 -14.73 2.57
CA ALA A 374 -8.91 -15.56 2.08
C ALA A 374 -9.83 -16.06 3.20
N ARG A 375 -9.37 -16.06 4.43
CA ARG A 375 -10.11 -16.42 5.65
C ARG A 375 -10.47 -15.18 6.46
N THR A 376 -11.67 -15.19 7.03
CA THR A 376 -12.14 -14.09 7.89
C THR A 376 -11.34 -13.99 9.18
N CYS A 377 -10.97 -12.77 9.54
CA CYS A 377 -10.28 -12.48 10.79
C CYS A 377 -10.78 -11.19 11.43
N CYS A 378 -10.57 -11.04 12.73
CA CYS A 378 -11.01 -9.87 13.49
C CYS A 378 -9.96 -9.40 14.50
N LEU A 379 -10.06 -8.12 14.84
CA LEU A 379 -9.20 -7.47 15.82
C LEU A 379 -9.96 -6.38 16.56
N ASN A 380 -9.73 -6.25 17.87
CA ASN A 380 -10.03 -5.03 18.62
C ASN A 380 -8.73 -4.27 18.84
N PRO A 381 -8.55 -3.09 18.22
CA PRO A 381 -7.30 -2.32 18.34
C PRO A 381 -6.97 -1.96 19.79
N ALA A 382 -7.97 -1.60 20.59
CA ALA A 382 -7.78 -1.18 21.98
C ALA A 382 -7.23 -2.27 22.90
N THR A 383 -7.44 -3.54 22.58
CA THR A 383 -6.90 -4.67 23.36
C THR A 383 -5.64 -5.28 22.75
N SER A 384 -5.20 -4.80 21.59
CA SER A 384 -4.07 -5.35 20.84
C SER A 384 -3.07 -4.27 20.40
N THR A 385 -3.24 -3.70 19.22
CA THR A 385 -2.27 -2.80 18.59
C THR A 385 -2.11 -1.45 19.31
N HIS A 386 -3.12 -1.00 20.07
CA HIS A 386 -3.14 0.27 20.81
C HIS A 386 -3.28 0.06 22.33
N ARG A 387 -2.93 -1.13 22.80
CA ARG A 387 -3.15 -1.54 24.20
C ARG A 387 -2.50 -0.63 25.26
N GLN A 388 -1.47 0.11 24.91
CA GLN A 388 -0.77 1.04 25.80
C GLN A 388 -1.47 2.41 25.94
N MET A 389 -2.51 2.70 25.14
CA MET A 389 -3.24 3.97 25.18
C MET A 389 -4.35 3.95 26.23
N THR A 390 -4.65 5.13 26.82
CA THR A 390 -5.86 5.34 27.64
C THR A 390 -7.10 5.39 26.74
N ASP A 391 -8.29 5.27 27.34
CA ASP A 391 -9.53 5.31 26.54
C ASP A 391 -9.73 6.68 25.84
N GLU A 392 -9.29 7.77 26.46
CA GLU A 392 -9.28 9.10 25.84
C GLU A 392 -8.36 9.17 24.62
N GLN A 393 -7.15 8.63 24.75
CA GLN A 393 -6.19 8.56 23.65
C GLN A 393 -6.67 7.66 22.51
N LEU A 394 -7.39 6.57 22.83
CA LEU A 394 -8.00 5.69 21.84
C LEU A 394 -9.08 6.42 21.02
N VAL A 395 -9.92 7.23 21.68
CA VAL A 395 -10.95 8.03 20.99
C VAL A 395 -10.30 9.09 20.09
N GLU A 396 -9.28 9.80 20.58
CA GLU A 396 -8.51 10.77 19.77
C GLU A 396 -7.84 10.13 18.55
N ALA A 397 -7.36 8.88 18.71
CA ALA A 397 -6.76 8.09 17.63
C ALA A 397 -7.80 7.46 16.66
N GLY A 398 -9.11 7.66 16.91
CA GLY A 398 -10.18 7.08 16.08
C GLY A 398 -10.37 5.57 16.24
N VAL A 399 -9.90 5.00 17.34
CA VAL A 399 -9.98 3.57 17.66
C VAL A 399 -10.59 3.33 19.05
N PRO A 400 -11.83 3.79 19.31
CA PRO A 400 -12.45 3.68 20.61
C PRO A 400 -12.50 2.22 21.08
N ALA A 401 -12.66 2.03 22.41
CA ALA A 401 -12.49 0.74 23.05
C ALA A 401 -13.43 -0.38 22.56
N GLU A 402 -14.61 0.01 22.08
CA GLU A 402 -15.62 -0.90 21.52
C GLU A 402 -15.44 -1.24 20.04
N LEU A 403 -14.48 -0.60 19.36
CA LEU A 403 -14.28 -0.79 17.92
C LEU A 403 -13.72 -2.18 17.63
N ILE A 404 -14.36 -2.85 16.71
CA ILE A 404 -13.89 -4.09 16.09
C ILE A 404 -13.61 -3.82 14.63
N ARG A 405 -12.46 -4.29 14.15
CA ARG A 405 -12.15 -4.38 12.73
C ARG A 405 -12.28 -5.85 12.33
N ILE A 406 -13.17 -6.15 11.40
CA ILE A 406 -13.32 -7.47 10.80
C ILE A 406 -12.89 -7.41 9.33
N SER A 407 -12.08 -8.36 8.90
CA SER A 407 -11.66 -8.53 7.51
C SER A 407 -12.32 -9.78 6.98
N LEU A 408 -13.32 -9.59 6.11
CA LEU A 408 -14.11 -10.67 5.54
C LEU A 408 -13.29 -11.39 4.47
N GLY A 409 -13.23 -12.71 4.59
CA GLY A 409 -12.57 -13.59 3.65
C GLY A 409 -13.44 -13.93 2.44
N LEU A 410 -13.21 -15.12 1.88
CA LEU A 410 -13.88 -15.62 0.67
C LEU A 410 -14.97 -16.65 0.98
N GLU A 411 -15.29 -16.86 2.26
CA GLU A 411 -16.35 -17.74 2.72
C GLU A 411 -17.70 -17.31 2.15
N ASP A 412 -18.69 -18.19 2.22
CA ASP A 412 -20.05 -17.85 1.83
C ASP A 412 -20.63 -16.79 2.80
N LYS A 413 -21.21 -15.72 2.25
CA LYS A 413 -21.70 -14.58 3.05
C LYS A 413 -22.79 -14.95 4.05
N GLU A 414 -23.58 -15.96 3.72
CA GLU A 414 -24.64 -16.49 4.58
C GLU A 414 -24.05 -17.13 5.84
N ASP A 415 -22.96 -17.87 5.72
CA ASP A 415 -22.23 -18.48 6.83
C ASP A 415 -21.54 -17.41 7.69
N LEU A 416 -20.94 -16.40 7.06
CA LEU A 416 -20.34 -15.27 7.76
C LEU A 416 -21.37 -14.49 8.58
N ILE A 417 -22.53 -14.18 8.00
CA ILE A 417 -23.62 -13.48 8.69
C ILE A 417 -24.16 -14.34 9.86
N ALA A 418 -24.32 -15.65 9.66
CA ALA A 418 -24.76 -16.55 10.71
C ALA A 418 -23.75 -16.63 11.87
N ASP A 419 -22.46 -16.70 11.59
CA ASP A 419 -21.40 -16.72 12.60
C ASP A 419 -21.37 -15.40 13.40
N ILE A 420 -21.43 -14.27 12.70
CA ILE A 420 -21.48 -12.93 13.31
C ILE A 420 -22.73 -12.75 14.15
N SER A 421 -23.91 -13.20 13.67
CA SER A 421 -25.17 -13.15 14.42
C SER A 421 -25.09 -13.95 15.73
N ASN A 422 -24.58 -15.19 15.67
CA ASN A 422 -24.39 -16.02 16.85
C ASN A 422 -23.43 -15.38 17.87
N ALA A 423 -22.37 -14.75 17.40
CA ALA A 423 -21.42 -14.05 18.26
C ALA A 423 -22.03 -12.79 18.90
N LEU A 424 -22.88 -12.06 18.18
CA LEU A 424 -23.65 -10.93 18.72
C LEU A 424 -24.66 -11.38 19.75
N ASP A 425 -25.35 -12.52 19.54
CA ASP A 425 -26.34 -13.07 20.48
C ASP A 425 -25.71 -13.44 21.83
N ALA A 426 -24.43 -13.84 21.85
CA ALA A 426 -23.68 -14.14 23.07
C ALA A 426 -23.42 -12.92 23.97
N ILE A 427 -23.55 -11.70 23.45
CA ILE A 427 -23.43 -10.47 24.25
C ILE A 427 -24.69 -10.28 25.09
N GLN A 428 -24.51 -10.16 26.40
CA GLN A 428 -25.60 -9.93 27.37
C GLN A 428 -25.97 -8.44 27.47
#